data_aa1d31e8009c569f6b8e483fa2958df8
#
_entry.id   aa1d31e8009c569f6b8e483fa2958df8
#
_cell.length_a   1.000
_cell.length_b   1.000
_cell.length_c   1.000
_cell.angle_alpha   90.00
_cell.angle_beta   90.00
_cell.angle_gamma   90.00
#
_symmetry.space_group_name_H-M   'P 1'
#
loop_
_entity.id
_entity.type
_entity.pdbx_description
1 polymer ?
#
loop_
_entity_poly.entity_id
_entity_poly.type
_entity_poly.pdbx_seq_one_letter_code
_entity_poly.pdbx_strand_id
1 'polypeptide(L)' 'MNKPDLIPARLAALKTATTPELKAQWRELFDSEPPPFNRRYLESRLAYRIQELA' A
#
# COMPACT_ATOMS: atom_id res chain seq x y z
N MET A 1 11.77 5.12 -17.49
CA MET A 1 11.28 5.22 -16.66
C MET A 1 11.74 4.94 -15.52
N ASN A 2 11.77 5.56 -14.64
CA ASN A 2 12.34 5.32 -13.52
C ASN A 2 11.48 4.85 -12.47
N LYS A 3 11.64 3.65 -12.03
CA LYS A 3 10.86 3.11 -10.99
C LYS A 3 11.01 3.80 -9.68
N PRO A 4 12.21 4.28 -9.31
CA PRO A 4 12.35 5.02 -8.06
C PRO A 4 11.43 6.22 -7.94
N ASP A 5 11.08 6.82 -9.06
CA ASP A 5 10.19 7.96 -9.02
C ASP A 5 8.76 7.58 -8.64
N LEU A 6 8.38 6.33 -8.88
CA LEU A 6 7.04 5.87 -8.55
C LEU A 6 6.89 5.54 -7.08
N ILE A 7 7.96 5.13 -6.42
CA ILE A 7 7.88 4.72 -5.03
C ILE A 7 7.42 5.84 -4.11
N PRO A 8 8.05 7.04 -4.15
CA PRO A 8 7.58 8.12 -3.28
C PRO A 8 6.14 8.52 -3.57
N ALA A 9 5.73 8.50 -4.84
CA ALA A 9 4.36 8.86 -5.19
C ALA A 9 3.37 7.85 -4.61
N ARG A 10 3.69 6.56 -4.71
CA ARG A 10 2.81 5.53 -4.17
C ARG A 10 2.73 5.60 -2.66
N LEU A 11 3.85 5.84 -1.99
CA LEU A 11 3.87 5.96 -0.54
C LEU A 11 3.06 7.16 -0.09
N ALA A 12 3.16 8.27 -0.81
CA ALA A 12 2.39 9.46 -0.48
C ALA A 12 0.90 9.20 -0.67
N ALA A 13 0.53 8.48 -1.71
CA ALA A 13 -0.87 8.17 -1.98
C ALA A 13 -1.49 7.33 -0.86
N LEU A 14 -0.70 6.48 -0.23
CA LEU A 14 -1.21 5.68 0.87
C LEU A 14 -1.68 6.54 2.04
N LYS A 15 -1.03 7.67 2.26
CA LYS A 15 -1.36 8.53 3.38
C LYS A 15 -2.71 9.19 3.22
N THR A 16 -3.15 9.39 1.98
CA THR A 16 -4.43 10.01 1.71
C THR A 16 -5.50 9.00 1.26
N ALA A 17 -5.12 7.74 1.11
CA ALA A 17 -6.06 6.73 0.67
C ALA A 17 -7.08 6.42 1.74
N THR A 18 -8.31 6.12 1.31
CA THR A 18 -9.35 5.71 2.24
C THR A 18 -9.13 4.26 2.62
N THR A 19 -9.81 3.83 3.70
CA THR A 19 -9.68 2.44 4.13
C THR A 19 -10.08 1.45 3.03
N PRO A 20 -11.21 1.64 2.32
CA PRO A 20 -11.53 0.73 1.22
C PRO A 20 -10.46 0.69 0.14
N GLU A 21 -9.83 1.82 -0.14
CA GLU A 21 -8.76 1.87 -1.13
C GLU A 21 -7.54 1.07 -0.65
N LEU A 22 -7.21 1.18 0.63
CA LEU A 22 -6.10 0.42 1.17
C LEU A 22 -6.37 -1.07 1.10
N LYS A 23 -7.60 -1.46 1.36
CA LYS A 23 -7.98 -2.87 1.28
C LYS A 23 -7.88 -3.40 -0.15
N ALA A 24 -8.26 -2.57 -1.12
CA ALA A 24 -8.15 -2.96 -2.51
C ALA A 24 -6.69 -3.15 -2.90
N GLN A 25 -5.83 -2.24 -2.47
CA GLN A 25 -4.41 -2.37 -2.75
C GLN A 25 -3.81 -3.60 -2.08
N TRP A 26 -4.29 -3.92 -0.88
CA TRP A 26 -3.82 -5.11 -0.19
C TRP A 26 -4.06 -6.36 -1.02
N ARG A 27 -5.27 -6.48 -1.58
CA ARG A 27 -5.59 -7.64 -2.40
C ARG A 27 -4.67 -7.75 -3.61
N GLU A 28 -4.32 -6.61 -4.19
CA GLU A 28 -3.43 -6.59 -5.34
C GLU A 28 -2.00 -6.97 -4.99
N LEU A 29 -1.50 -6.44 -3.88
CA LEU A 29 -0.09 -6.60 -3.55
C LEU A 29 0.20 -7.88 -2.79
N PHE A 30 -0.73 -8.36 -1.99
CA PHE A 30 -0.52 -9.56 -1.20
C PHE A 30 -1.30 -10.76 -1.71
N ASP A 31 -2.16 -10.53 -2.70
CA ASP A 31 -2.97 -11.60 -3.29
C ASP A 31 -3.76 -12.36 -2.23
N SER A 32 -4.29 -11.64 -1.26
CA SER A 32 -5.10 -12.22 -0.19
C SER A 32 -5.97 -11.14 0.40
N GLU A 33 -6.94 -11.53 1.23
CA GLU A 33 -7.82 -10.57 1.86
C GLU A 33 -7.09 -9.81 2.96
N PRO A 34 -7.38 -8.52 3.11
CA PRO A 34 -6.76 -7.74 4.17
C PRO A 34 -7.28 -8.18 5.53
N PRO A 35 -6.43 -8.15 6.56
CA PRO A 35 -6.87 -8.49 7.90
C PRO A 35 -7.76 -7.38 8.46
N PRO A 36 -8.56 -7.67 9.49
CA PRO A 36 -9.46 -6.68 10.09
C PRO A 36 -8.72 -5.75 11.05
N PHE A 37 -7.67 -5.12 10.57
CA PHE A 37 -6.90 -4.19 11.37
C PHE A 37 -7.20 -2.77 10.94
N ASN A 38 -6.72 -1.80 11.74
CA ASN A 38 -7.03 -0.43 11.45
C ASN A 38 -6.23 0.08 10.23
N ARG A 39 -6.61 1.29 9.81
CA ARG A 39 -6.02 1.90 8.62
C ARG A 39 -4.49 2.05 8.73
N ARG A 40 -4.03 2.42 9.91
CA ARG A 40 -2.60 2.63 10.10
C ARG A 40 -1.79 1.35 9.85
N TYR A 41 -2.32 0.23 10.31
CA TYR A 41 -1.64 -1.03 10.09
C TYR A 41 -1.58 -1.36 8.60
N LEU A 42 -2.72 -1.20 7.92
CA LEU A 42 -2.77 -1.49 6.50
C LEU A 42 -1.82 -0.59 5.73
N GLU A 43 -1.80 0.69 6.05
CA GLU A 43 -0.93 1.64 5.40
C GLU A 43 0.54 1.26 5.59
N SER A 44 0.91 0.91 6.80
CA SER A 44 2.28 0.56 7.13
C SER A 44 2.74 -0.68 6.36
N ARG A 45 1.91 -1.71 6.36
CA ARG A 45 2.28 -2.94 5.67
C ARG A 45 2.33 -2.77 4.16
N LEU A 46 1.42 -2.00 3.62
CA LEU A 46 1.42 -1.73 2.18
C LEU A 46 2.66 -0.94 1.78
N ALA A 47 3.05 0.04 2.59
CA ALA A 47 4.24 0.81 2.30
C ALA A 47 5.46 -0.09 2.27
N TYR A 48 5.56 -1.00 3.22
CA TYR A 48 6.67 -1.92 3.29
C TYR A 48 6.70 -2.83 2.06
N ARG A 49 5.55 -3.33 1.66
CA ARG A 49 5.46 -4.23 0.50
C ARG A 49 5.84 -3.51 -0.79
N ILE A 50 5.39 -2.27 -0.93
CA ILE A 50 5.73 -1.49 -2.11
C ILE A 50 7.24 -1.34 -2.23
N GLN A 51 7.90 -1.09 -1.11
CA GLN A 51 9.35 -0.96 -1.12
C GLN A 51 10.04 -2.29 -1.44
N GLU A 52 9.47 -3.39 -0.97
CA GLU A 52 10.05 -4.69 -1.27
C GLU A 52 10.00 -5.00 -2.76
N LEU A 53 8.94 -4.58 -3.43
CA LEU A 53 8.76 -4.87 -4.84
C LEU A 53 9.61 -3.96 -5.73
N ALA A 54 10.15 -2.91 -5.18
CA ALA A 54 11.03 -2.03 -5.93
C ALA A 54 12.45 -2.60 -5.94
#